data_fd44ce112486e4c5c9a23e3fe8c2a877
#
_entry.id   fd44ce112486e4c5c9a23e3fe8c2a877
#
_cell.length_a   1.000
_cell.length_b   1.000
_cell.length_c   1.000
_cell.angle_alpha   90.00
_cell.angle_beta   90.00
_cell.angle_gamma   90.00
#
_symmetry.space_group_name_H-M   'P 1'
#
loop_
_entity.id
_entity.type
_entity.pdbx_description
1 polymer ?
#
loop_
_entity_poly.entity_id
_entity_poly.type
_entity_poly.pdbx_seq_one_letter_code
_entity_poly.pdbx_strand_id
1 'polypeptide(L)'
;MLKMQSFKDLPLSMEVLKSIEELGFEDLFPIQAQAIMPLLEGKDVIGQAQTGTGKTAAFGVPMVERLNPEIQKVQGLVLVPTRELAVQVAEHISLFAKYAKLKVLPVYGGEPIGRQIRALQSGVQIVVGTPGRVIDLLERCILNLSSVKVVVLDEADRMLDMGFIEDIGYILARTPSNRQTSLFSATIDQTVMSVCNRYMKNPVKIFVSKDEIALTQMKQYYMVVNSRGKFEALCSILDENHIGRAIIFCKTRRGTSTVADNLRRKGYNAQPLHAGFTQPQRDFAISSFRNGKLKLLVATDVAARGLDIDGITHIINYDVPLDALVYFHRIGRTARMGREGTAITLVGYGELSGFDNIKALTKTKIEELTSSTSDMDSPVQSFY
;
A
#
# COMPACT_ATOMS: atom_id res chain seq x y z
N MET A 1 20.20 -24.87 5.16
CA MET A 1 18.88 -24.36 5.59
C MET A 1 17.83 -24.92 4.64
N LEU A 2 16.87 -25.73 5.12
CA LEU A 2 15.71 -26.16 4.36
C LEU A 2 14.95 -24.91 3.91
N LYS A 3 14.69 -24.78 2.62
CA LYS A 3 13.87 -23.70 2.06
C LYS A 3 12.44 -23.99 2.49
N MET A 4 11.93 -23.32 3.53
CA MET A 4 10.52 -23.37 3.88
C MET A 4 9.73 -22.79 2.70
N GLN A 5 8.88 -23.58 2.11
CA GLN A 5 8.10 -23.20 0.93
C GLN A 5 6.61 -23.05 1.25
N SER A 6 6.13 -23.68 2.34
CA SER A 6 4.72 -23.67 2.72
C SER A 6 4.50 -23.19 4.15
N PHE A 7 3.31 -22.61 4.42
CA PHE A 7 2.87 -22.27 5.78
C PHE A 7 2.77 -23.50 6.69
N LYS A 8 2.55 -24.69 6.14
CA LYS A 8 2.48 -25.95 6.89
C LYS A 8 3.83 -26.37 7.50
N ASP A 9 4.95 -25.84 6.96
CA ASP A 9 6.30 -26.12 7.45
C ASP A 9 6.68 -25.24 8.67
N LEU A 10 5.82 -24.26 9.00
CA LEU A 10 6.06 -23.31 10.08
C LEU A 10 5.55 -23.87 11.42
N PRO A 11 6.24 -23.57 12.55
CA PRO A 11 5.79 -23.98 13.88
C PRO A 11 4.66 -23.08 14.39
N LEU A 12 3.49 -23.19 13.77
CA LEU A 12 2.28 -22.44 14.09
C LEU A 12 1.28 -23.33 14.81
N SER A 13 0.46 -22.71 15.66
CA SER A 13 -0.66 -23.40 16.31
C SER A 13 -1.71 -23.87 15.30
N MET A 14 -2.48 -24.87 15.69
CA MET A 14 -3.57 -25.40 14.85
C MET A 14 -4.62 -24.33 14.51
N GLU A 15 -4.87 -23.41 15.42
CA GLU A 15 -5.79 -22.31 15.26
C GLU A 15 -5.34 -21.35 14.15
N VAL A 16 -4.06 -20.99 14.13
CA VAL A 16 -3.48 -20.10 13.12
C VAL A 16 -3.38 -20.82 11.78
N LEU A 17 -2.92 -22.09 11.75
CA LEU A 17 -2.87 -22.90 10.52
C LEU A 17 -4.24 -23.05 9.87
N LYS A 18 -5.29 -23.29 10.66
CA LYS A 18 -6.67 -23.40 10.17
C LYS A 18 -7.14 -22.08 9.54
N SER A 19 -6.79 -20.94 10.15
CA SER A 19 -7.12 -19.63 9.59
C SER A 19 -6.47 -19.40 8.24
N ILE A 20 -5.19 -19.80 8.10
CA ILE A 20 -4.39 -19.65 6.88
C ILE A 20 -4.92 -20.58 5.76
N GLU A 21 -5.28 -21.81 6.11
CA GLU A 21 -5.80 -22.80 5.16
C GLU A 21 -7.15 -22.35 4.57
N GLU A 22 -8.06 -21.81 5.40
CA GLU A 22 -9.33 -21.24 4.92
C GLU A 22 -9.15 -20.04 3.98
N LEU A 23 -8.04 -19.31 4.11
CA LEU A 23 -7.69 -18.19 3.22
C LEU A 23 -7.04 -18.67 1.90
N GLY A 24 -6.81 -19.97 1.75
CA GLY A 24 -6.17 -20.57 0.57
C GLY A 24 -4.69 -20.22 0.44
N PHE A 25 -4.01 -19.93 1.55
CA PHE A 25 -2.58 -19.64 1.55
C PHE A 25 -1.82 -20.99 1.62
N GLU A 26 -1.16 -21.36 0.53
CA GLU A 26 -0.36 -22.59 0.45
C GLU A 26 1.13 -22.27 0.53
N ASP A 27 1.65 -21.51 -0.42
CA ASP A 27 3.07 -21.19 -0.55
C ASP A 27 3.44 -19.87 0.12
N LEU A 28 4.69 -19.79 0.60
CA LEU A 28 5.25 -18.59 1.20
C LEU A 28 5.84 -17.67 0.13
N PHE A 29 5.42 -16.42 0.13
CA PHE A 29 6.13 -15.37 -0.61
C PHE A 29 7.52 -15.14 -0.02
N PRO A 30 8.50 -14.65 -0.81
CA PRO A 30 9.88 -14.46 -0.37
C PRO A 30 10.06 -13.68 0.93
N ILE A 31 9.27 -12.63 1.14
CA ILE A 31 9.30 -11.84 2.39
C ILE A 31 8.78 -12.67 3.58
N GLN A 32 7.76 -13.50 3.36
CA GLN A 32 7.19 -14.37 4.38
C GLN A 32 8.16 -15.49 4.76
N ALA A 33 8.74 -16.16 3.78
CA ALA A 33 9.70 -17.25 3.99
C ALA A 33 10.93 -16.81 4.80
N GLN A 34 11.32 -15.54 4.70
CA GLN A 34 12.48 -15.01 5.40
C GLN A 34 12.12 -14.35 6.74
N ALA A 35 10.92 -13.71 6.86
CA ALA A 35 10.58 -12.90 8.03
C ALA A 35 9.84 -13.68 9.12
N ILE A 36 8.99 -14.66 8.77
CA ILE A 36 8.11 -15.31 9.75
C ILE A 36 8.93 -16.00 10.87
N MET A 37 9.93 -16.80 10.52
CA MET A 37 10.71 -17.50 11.52
C MET A 37 11.45 -16.58 12.50
N PRO A 38 12.24 -15.57 12.06
CA PRO A 38 12.84 -14.61 12.99
C PRO A 38 11.81 -13.91 13.88
N LEU A 39 10.62 -13.59 13.36
CA LEU A 39 9.55 -12.96 14.15
C LEU A 39 8.93 -13.91 15.16
N LEU A 40 8.77 -15.18 14.86
CA LEU A 40 8.34 -16.22 15.81
C LEU A 40 9.36 -16.41 16.93
N GLU A 41 10.65 -16.34 16.60
CA GLU A 41 11.77 -16.39 17.58
C GLU A 41 11.89 -15.12 18.45
N GLY A 42 11.09 -14.09 18.18
CA GLY A 42 11.10 -12.85 18.96
C GLY A 42 12.18 -11.85 18.54
N LYS A 43 12.85 -12.05 17.42
CA LYS A 43 13.85 -11.11 16.88
C LYS A 43 13.18 -9.89 16.26
N ASP A 44 13.84 -8.75 16.35
CA ASP A 44 13.47 -7.58 15.57
C ASP A 44 13.79 -7.81 14.10
N VAL A 45 12.93 -7.31 13.19
CA VAL A 45 13.08 -7.51 11.74
C VAL A 45 12.92 -6.20 10.99
N ILE A 46 13.86 -5.92 10.09
CA ILE A 46 13.72 -4.90 9.06
C ILE A 46 13.40 -5.63 7.75
N GLY A 47 12.20 -5.47 7.24
CA GLY A 47 11.74 -6.08 5.99
C GLY A 47 11.60 -5.05 4.88
N GLN A 48 12.44 -5.13 3.85
CA GLN A 48 12.24 -4.35 2.64
C GLN A 48 11.50 -5.17 1.60
N ALA A 49 10.27 -4.76 1.29
CA ALA A 49 9.45 -5.38 0.25
C ALA A 49 8.37 -4.42 -0.24
N GLN A 50 8.00 -4.52 -1.50
CA GLN A 50 6.95 -3.69 -2.11
C GLN A 50 5.55 -4.01 -1.54
N THR A 51 4.58 -3.13 -1.79
CA THR A 51 3.16 -3.42 -1.50
C THR A 51 2.66 -4.58 -2.38
N GLY A 52 1.81 -5.43 -1.81
CA GLY A 52 1.29 -6.60 -2.54
C GLY A 52 2.19 -7.84 -2.53
N THR A 53 3.33 -7.82 -1.82
CA THR A 53 4.25 -8.96 -1.68
C THR A 53 3.96 -9.86 -0.48
N GLY A 54 2.81 -9.64 0.19
CA GLY A 54 2.42 -10.46 1.35
C GLY A 54 3.00 -10.02 2.69
N LYS A 55 3.48 -8.76 2.83
CA LYS A 55 4.02 -8.22 4.10
C LYS A 55 3.08 -8.39 5.28
N THR A 56 1.79 -8.14 5.10
CA THR A 56 0.80 -8.25 6.19
C THR A 56 0.77 -9.63 6.80
N ALA A 57 0.86 -10.70 5.99
CA ALA A 57 0.97 -12.05 6.51
C ALA A 57 2.35 -12.32 7.14
N ALA A 58 3.42 -11.73 6.57
CA ALA A 58 4.78 -11.88 7.10
C ALA A 58 4.92 -11.43 8.57
N PHE A 59 4.22 -10.35 8.97
CA PHE A 59 4.22 -9.90 10.36
C PHE A 59 2.95 -10.26 11.14
N GLY A 60 1.79 -10.33 10.50
CA GLY A 60 0.51 -10.58 11.14
C GLY A 60 0.37 -12.00 11.68
N VAL A 61 0.83 -12.99 10.92
CA VAL A 61 0.80 -14.40 11.34
C VAL A 61 1.67 -14.62 12.59
N PRO A 62 2.96 -14.22 12.64
CA PRO A 62 3.75 -14.34 13.85
C PRO A 62 3.21 -13.52 15.03
N MET A 63 2.63 -12.34 14.76
CA MET A 63 2.01 -11.53 15.81
C MET A 63 0.85 -12.29 16.46
N VAL A 64 -0.07 -12.85 15.67
CA VAL A 64 -1.21 -13.63 16.18
C VAL A 64 -0.73 -14.84 16.98
N GLU A 65 0.26 -15.57 16.49
CA GLU A 65 0.82 -16.76 17.15
C GLU A 65 1.40 -16.45 18.55
N ARG A 66 1.98 -15.27 18.72
CA ARG A 66 2.71 -14.90 19.96
C ARG A 66 1.85 -14.25 21.03
N LEU A 67 0.63 -13.85 20.74
CA LEU A 67 -0.22 -13.14 21.67
C LEU A 67 -1.17 -14.07 22.41
N ASN A 68 -1.52 -13.69 23.64
CA ASN A 68 -2.41 -14.49 24.51
C ASN A 68 -3.83 -13.91 24.49
N PRO A 69 -4.85 -14.66 24.02
CA PRO A 69 -6.24 -14.19 23.97
C PRO A 69 -6.88 -13.99 25.36
N GLU A 70 -6.37 -14.64 26.39
CA GLU A 70 -6.91 -14.50 27.77
C GLU A 70 -6.58 -13.15 28.40
N ILE A 71 -5.54 -12.47 27.89
CA ILE A 71 -5.12 -11.14 28.39
C ILE A 71 -5.94 -10.06 27.66
N GLN A 72 -6.94 -9.49 28.35
CA GLN A 72 -7.82 -8.45 27.81
C GLN A 72 -7.14 -7.05 27.80
N LYS A 73 -5.93 -6.97 27.27
CA LYS A 73 -5.12 -5.76 27.11
C LYS A 73 -4.47 -5.74 25.74
N VAL A 74 -4.10 -4.55 25.26
CA VAL A 74 -3.38 -4.41 24.00
C VAL A 74 -1.97 -4.98 24.12
N GLN A 75 -1.68 -6.02 23.37
CA GLN A 75 -0.42 -6.73 23.33
C GLN A 75 0.32 -6.55 22.00
N GLY A 76 -0.42 -6.27 20.91
CA GLY A 76 0.10 -5.99 19.57
C GLY A 76 -0.27 -4.59 19.12
N LEU A 77 0.69 -3.87 18.55
CA LEU A 77 0.47 -2.55 17.95
C LEU A 77 1.05 -2.53 16.54
N VAL A 78 0.24 -2.14 15.56
CA VAL A 78 0.69 -1.88 14.19
C VAL A 78 0.45 -0.41 13.89
N LEU A 79 1.49 0.32 13.52
CA LEU A 79 1.40 1.70 13.04
C LEU A 79 1.46 1.72 11.51
N VAL A 80 0.55 2.49 10.92
CA VAL A 80 0.40 2.62 9.47
C VAL A 80 0.14 4.09 9.08
N PRO A 81 0.54 4.54 7.87
CA PRO A 81 0.42 5.94 7.48
C PRO A 81 -1.01 6.44 7.23
N THR A 82 -1.93 5.55 6.83
CA THR A 82 -3.26 5.95 6.37
C THR A 82 -4.38 5.16 7.01
N ARG A 83 -5.58 5.74 7.01
CA ARG A 83 -6.81 5.13 7.55
C ARG A 83 -7.19 3.87 6.78
N GLU A 84 -7.13 3.96 5.46
CA GLU A 84 -7.46 2.88 4.55
C GLU A 84 -6.56 1.66 4.82
N LEU A 85 -5.26 1.91 5.03
CA LEU A 85 -4.32 0.85 5.38
C LEU A 85 -4.58 0.30 6.79
N ALA A 86 -4.98 1.15 7.76
CA ALA A 86 -5.33 0.70 9.11
C ALA A 86 -6.51 -0.28 9.10
N VAL A 87 -7.57 0.03 8.35
CA VAL A 87 -8.72 -0.86 8.18
C VAL A 87 -8.30 -2.17 7.52
N GLN A 88 -7.58 -2.09 6.42
CA GLN A 88 -7.17 -3.23 5.63
C GLN A 88 -6.23 -4.18 6.39
N VAL A 89 -5.21 -3.65 7.06
CA VAL A 89 -4.29 -4.45 7.88
C VAL A 89 -5.03 -5.08 9.06
N ALA A 90 -5.95 -4.35 9.70
CA ALA A 90 -6.77 -4.90 10.77
C ALA A 90 -7.70 -6.02 10.29
N GLU A 91 -8.31 -5.89 9.12
CA GLU A 91 -9.12 -6.95 8.48
C GLU A 91 -8.29 -8.21 8.23
N HIS A 92 -7.11 -8.07 7.61
CA HIS A 92 -6.23 -9.21 7.36
C HIS A 92 -5.76 -9.89 8.64
N ILE A 93 -5.32 -9.13 9.66
CA ILE A 93 -4.91 -9.72 10.93
C ILE A 93 -6.11 -10.39 11.62
N SER A 94 -7.31 -9.83 11.52
CA SER A 94 -8.54 -10.44 12.05
C SER A 94 -8.83 -11.80 11.42
N LEU A 95 -8.58 -11.93 10.12
CA LEU A 95 -8.71 -13.21 9.41
C LEU A 95 -7.69 -14.24 9.93
N PHE A 96 -6.43 -13.86 10.13
CA PHE A 96 -5.43 -14.75 10.73
C PHE A 96 -5.75 -15.13 12.18
N ALA A 97 -6.38 -14.21 12.92
CA ALA A 97 -6.76 -14.36 14.32
C ALA A 97 -8.10 -15.08 14.53
N LYS A 98 -8.80 -15.47 13.47
CA LYS A 98 -10.17 -16.00 13.51
C LYS A 98 -10.37 -17.13 14.54
N TYR A 99 -9.49 -18.10 14.53
CA TYR A 99 -9.55 -19.23 15.48
C TYR A 99 -8.73 -19.01 16.75
N ALA A 100 -7.75 -18.12 16.74
CA ALA A 100 -6.95 -17.74 17.91
C ALA A 100 -7.68 -16.85 18.92
N LYS A 101 -8.94 -16.45 18.62
CA LYS A 101 -9.81 -15.65 19.50
C LYS A 101 -9.24 -14.29 19.93
N LEU A 102 -8.32 -13.72 19.16
CA LEU A 102 -7.79 -12.38 19.38
C LEU A 102 -8.67 -11.32 18.69
N LYS A 103 -8.94 -10.23 19.40
CA LYS A 103 -9.70 -9.09 18.87
C LYS A 103 -8.74 -8.06 18.30
N VAL A 104 -9.00 -7.63 17.08
CA VAL A 104 -8.23 -6.63 16.36
C VAL A 104 -9.08 -5.38 16.16
N LEU A 105 -8.54 -4.20 16.44
CA LEU A 105 -9.23 -2.93 16.28
C LEU A 105 -8.44 -1.95 15.44
N PRO A 106 -9.00 -1.45 14.32
CA PRO A 106 -8.45 -0.32 13.62
C PRO A 106 -8.75 0.99 14.36
N VAL A 107 -7.73 1.85 14.57
CA VAL A 107 -7.90 3.17 15.20
C VAL A 107 -7.32 4.27 14.30
N TYR A 108 -8.18 5.16 13.81
CA TYR A 108 -7.79 6.20 12.85
C TYR A 108 -8.68 7.43 12.97
N GLY A 109 -8.17 8.58 12.52
CA GLY A 109 -8.90 9.85 12.56
C GLY A 109 -9.99 9.94 11.48
N GLY A 110 -10.93 10.93 11.64
CA GLY A 110 -12.02 11.18 10.69
C GLY A 110 -13.27 10.34 10.90
N GLU A 111 -13.27 9.49 11.94
CA GLU A 111 -14.47 8.83 12.45
C GLU A 111 -14.77 9.29 13.89
N PRO A 112 -16.05 9.17 14.33
CA PRO A 112 -16.41 9.43 15.71
C PRO A 112 -15.61 8.54 16.66
N ILE A 113 -14.82 9.16 17.54
CA ILE A 113 -13.92 8.46 18.47
C ILE A 113 -14.66 7.52 19.43
N GLY A 114 -15.92 7.82 19.75
CA GLY A 114 -16.71 7.05 20.73
C GLY A 114 -16.90 5.58 20.38
N ARG A 115 -16.92 5.21 19.09
CA ARG A 115 -16.97 3.80 18.68
C ARG A 115 -15.66 3.08 19.03
N GLN A 116 -14.52 3.73 18.76
CA GLN A 116 -13.19 3.18 19.03
C GLN A 116 -12.95 3.06 20.54
N ILE A 117 -13.42 4.03 21.34
CA ILE A 117 -13.35 4.00 22.81
C ILE A 117 -14.11 2.79 23.35
N ARG A 118 -15.38 2.60 22.95
CA ARG A 118 -16.19 1.45 23.40
C ARG A 118 -15.54 0.11 23.02
N ALA A 119 -14.99 0.00 21.83
CA ALA A 119 -14.30 -1.20 21.38
C ALA A 119 -13.05 -1.49 22.23
N LEU A 120 -12.22 -0.48 22.53
CA LEU A 120 -11.07 -0.63 23.43
C LEU A 120 -11.47 -1.07 24.83
N GLN A 121 -12.55 -0.51 25.38
CA GLN A 121 -13.07 -0.87 26.71
C GLN A 121 -13.63 -2.30 26.77
N SER A 122 -14.06 -2.87 25.64
CA SER A 122 -14.52 -4.28 25.59
C SER A 122 -13.37 -5.31 25.54
N GLY A 123 -12.12 -4.86 25.66
CA GLY A 123 -10.92 -5.69 25.62
C GLY A 123 -10.51 -6.04 24.20
N VAL A 124 -9.36 -5.50 23.77
CA VAL A 124 -8.75 -5.69 22.44
C VAL A 124 -7.28 -6.07 22.64
N GLN A 125 -6.81 -7.06 21.90
CA GLN A 125 -5.43 -7.52 22.00
C GLN A 125 -4.51 -6.89 20.95
N ILE A 126 -5.04 -6.51 19.78
CA ILE A 126 -4.25 -5.92 18.69
C ILE A 126 -4.89 -4.61 18.26
N VAL A 127 -4.10 -3.56 18.23
CA VAL A 127 -4.48 -2.25 17.68
C VAL A 127 -3.69 -2.01 16.40
N VAL A 128 -4.40 -1.64 15.33
CA VAL A 128 -3.79 -1.17 14.07
C VAL A 128 -4.18 0.29 13.91
N GLY A 129 -3.21 1.22 13.91
CA GLY A 129 -3.57 2.62 13.99
C GLY A 129 -2.71 3.58 13.18
N THR A 130 -3.33 4.74 12.85
CA THR A 130 -2.57 5.91 12.38
C THR A 130 -2.02 6.68 13.56
N PRO A 131 -0.78 7.22 13.49
CA PRO A 131 -0.09 7.83 14.63
C PRO A 131 -0.94 8.85 15.37
N GLY A 132 -1.50 9.85 14.70
CA GLY A 132 -2.26 10.92 15.35
C GLY A 132 -3.47 10.45 16.17
N ARG A 133 -4.22 9.40 15.74
CA ARG A 133 -5.34 8.86 16.52
C ARG A 133 -4.87 7.98 17.68
N VAL A 134 -3.77 7.27 17.49
CA VAL A 134 -3.15 6.52 18.59
C VAL A 134 -2.73 7.48 19.69
N ILE A 135 -2.11 8.61 19.37
CA ILE A 135 -1.73 9.66 20.32
C ILE A 135 -2.96 10.25 21.03
N ASP A 136 -3.99 10.65 20.28
CA ASP A 136 -5.24 11.18 20.87
C ASP A 136 -5.86 10.21 21.91
N LEU A 137 -5.84 8.91 21.62
CA LEU A 137 -6.33 7.89 22.56
C LEU A 137 -5.40 7.68 23.77
N LEU A 138 -4.09 7.82 23.59
CA LEU A 138 -3.09 7.77 24.69
C LEU A 138 -3.22 8.98 25.62
N GLU A 139 -3.35 10.18 25.08
CA GLU A 139 -3.50 11.43 25.83
C GLU A 139 -4.79 11.48 26.64
N ARG A 140 -5.86 10.86 26.12
CA ARG A 140 -7.11 10.67 26.84
C ARG A 140 -7.06 9.54 27.85
N CYS A 141 -5.93 8.87 28.04
CA CYS A 141 -5.80 7.70 28.92
C CYS A 141 -6.78 6.55 28.60
N ILE A 142 -7.29 6.47 27.37
CA ILE A 142 -8.17 5.39 26.89
C ILE A 142 -7.37 4.20 26.38
N LEU A 143 -6.29 4.45 25.68
CA LEU A 143 -5.37 3.42 25.18
C LEU A 143 -4.19 3.29 26.12
N ASN A 144 -3.92 2.06 26.58
CA ASN A 144 -2.77 1.73 27.41
C ASN A 144 -1.87 0.72 26.67
N LEU A 145 -0.63 1.09 26.42
CA LEU A 145 0.35 0.29 25.69
C LEU A 145 1.36 -0.43 26.59
N SER A 146 1.19 -0.40 27.92
CA SER A 146 2.13 -1.01 28.89
C SER A 146 2.26 -2.53 28.80
N SER A 147 1.30 -3.22 28.15
CA SER A 147 1.30 -4.67 27.94
C SER A 147 1.70 -5.07 26.50
N VAL A 148 2.15 -4.13 25.68
CA VAL A 148 2.52 -4.39 24.29
C VAL A 148 3.80 -5.24 24.25
N LYS A 149 3.71 -6.35 23.54
CA LYS A 149 4.83 -7.31 23.30
C LYS A 149 5.41 -7.17 21.90
N VAL A 150 4.57 -6.81 20.91
CA VAL A 150 4.96 -6.73 19.50
C VAL A 150 4.52 -5.39 18.94
N VAL A 151 5.46 -4.69 18.29
CA VAL A 151 5.19 -3.47 17.52
C VAL A 151 5.62 -3.68 16.08
N VAL A 152 4.78 -3.27 15.16
CA VAL A 152 5.06 -3.23 13.72
C VAL A 152 4.91 -1.81 13.20
N LEU A 153 5.89 -1.35 12.45
CA LEU A 153 5.81 -0.12 11.64
C LEU A 153 5.67 -0.57 10.17
N ASP A 154 4.49 -0.45 9.58
CA ASP A 154 4.26 -0.81 8.18
C ASP A 154 4.17 0.42 7.29
N GLU A 155 4.73 0.35 6.09
CA GLU A 155 4.98 1.48 5.19
C GLU A 155 5.74 2.62 5.92
N ALA A 156 6.84 2.26 6.60
CA ALA A 156 7.59 3.20 7.46
C ALA A 156 8.14 4.39 6.69
N ASP A 157 8.72 4.16 5.50
CA ASP A 157 9.19 5.23 4.59
C ASP A 157 8.11 6.29 4.40
N ARG A 158 6.90 5.86 4.25
CA ARG A 158 5.76 6.70 4.00
C ARG A 158 5.28 7.45 5.24
N MET A 159 5.33 6.83 6.42
CA MET A 159 5.06 7.54 7.68
C MET A 159 6.07 8.67 7.89
N LEU A 160 7.34 8.44 7.53
CA LEU A 160 8.40 9.44 7.65
C LEU A 160 8.24 10.58 6.62
N ASP A 161 7.88 10.27 5.36
CA ASP A 161 7.54 11.27 4.34
C ASP A 161 6.36 12.18 4.76
N MET A 162 5.44 11.66 5.55
CA MET A 162 4.30 12.41 6.11
C MET A 162 4.65 13.18 7.38
N GLY A 163 5.88 13.10 7.88
CA GLY A 163 6.38 13.81 9.04
C GLY A 163 6.06 13.16 10.38
N PHE A 164 5.64 11.90 10.42
CA PHE A 164 5.25 11.20 11.67
C PHE A 164 6.41 10.68 12.51
N ILE A 165 7.65 11.12 12.25
CA ILE A 165 8.83 10.62 12.97
C ILE A 165 8.73 10.87 14.49
N GLU A 166 8.31 12.06 14.90
CA GLU A 166 8.16 12.42 16.31
C GLU A 166 6.96 11.68 16.94
N ASP A 167 5.88 11.54 16.20
CA ASP A 167 4.68 10.81 16.63
C ASP A 167 5.00 9.33 16.91
N ILE A 168 5.76 8.69 16.00
CA ILE A 168 6.24 7.32 16.19
C ILE A 168 7.07 7.23 17.46
N GLY A 169 8.00 8.17 17.65
CA GLY A 169 8.84 8.23 18.85
C GLY A 169 8.03 8.36 20.13
N TYR A 170 7.03 9.22 20.14
CA TYR A 170 6.12 9.45 21.25
C TYR A 170 5.34 8.18 21.63
N ILE A 171 4.84 7.46 20.63
CA ILE A 171 4.10 6.21 20.84
C ILE A 171 5.01 5.11 21.35
N LEU A 172 6.17 4.92 20.72
CA LEU A 172 7.12 3.87 21.09
C LEU A 172 7.68 4.05 22.50
N ALA A 173 7.87 5.29 22.96
CA ALA A 173 8.27 5.59 24.34
C ALA A 173 7.25 5.13 25.40
N ARG A 174 5.99 4.86 25.01
CA ARG A 174 4.92 4.38 25.89
C ARG A 174 4.69 2.88 25.84
N THR A 175 5.50 2.17 25.09
CA THR A 175 5.51 0.71 25.05
C THR A 175 6.69 0.15 25.85
N PRO A 176 6.63 -1.10 26.34
CA PRO A 176 7.73 -1.70 27.07
C PRO A 176 9.03 -1.74 26.27
N SER A 177 10.16 -1.56 26.95
CA SER A 177 11.48 -1.58 26.32
C SER A 177 11.91 -2.96 25.81
N ASN A 178 11.32 -4.02 26.36
CA ASN A 178 11.60 -5.42 25.97
C ASN A 178 10.66 -5.96 24.89
N ARG A 179 9.85 -5.06 24.28
CA ARG A 179 9.02 -5.44 23.14
C ARG A 179 9.87 -5.90 21.95
N GLN A 180 9.28 -6.73 21.10
CA GLN A 180 9.77 -6.96 19.75
C GLN A 180 9.32 -5.79 18.85
N THR A 181 10.21 -5.31 17.99
CA THR A 181 9.89 -4.26 17.01
C THR A 181 10.22 -4.75 15.61
N SER A 182 9.29 -4.64 14.69
CA SER A 182 9.54 -4.89 13.27
C SER A 182 9.16 -3.68 12.43
N LEU A 183 9.92 -3.47 11.37
CA LEU A 183 9.73 -2.37 10.44
C LEU A 183 9.65 -2.93 9.02
N PHE A 184 8.55 -2.63 8.33
CA PHE A 184 8.36 -2.98 6.93
C PHE A 184 8.26 -1.72 6.10
N SER A 185 9.00 -1.69 4.99
CA SER A 185 9.10 -0.52 4.12
C SER A 185 9.36 -0.94 2.68
N ALA A 186 8.96 -0.11 1.72
CA ALA A 186 9.36 -0.33 0.33
C ALA A 186 10.79 0.16 0.09
N THR A 187 11.24 1.15 0.85
CA THR A 187 12.60 1.70 0.79
C THR A 187 13.23 1.79 2.17
N ILE A 188 14.53 1.62 2.23
CA ILE A 188 15.35 1.74 3.44
C ILE A 188 16.41 2.80 3.19
N ASP A 189 16.04 4.05 3.38
CA ASP A 189 16.94 5.19 3.32
C ASP A 189 17.59 5.50 4.69
N GLN A 190 18.36 6.59 4.78
CA GLN A 190 19.01 7.00 6.03
C GLN A 190 18.01 7.38 7.11
N THR A 191 16.86 7.93 6.74
CA THR A 191 15.80 8.35 7.67
C THR A 191 15.13 7.13 8.30
N VAL A 192 14.76 6.15 7.49
CA VAL A 192 14.24 4.86 7.95
C VAL A 192 15.27 4.17 8.85
N MET A 193 16.55 4.14 8.44
CA MET A 193 17.61 3.54 9.25
C MET A 193 17.83 4.25 10.59
N SER A 194 17.62 5.56 10.68
CA SER A 194 17.70 6.29 11.93
C SER A 194 16.65 5.82 12.94
N VAL A 195 15.42 5.57 12.49
CA VAL A 195 14.33 5.00 13.30
C VAL A 195 14.71 3.57 13.75
N CYS A 196 15.22 2.74 12.83
CA CYS A 196 15.66 1.39 13.16
C CYS A 196 16.73 1.39 14.25
N ASN A 197 17.77 2.21 14.10
CA ASN A 197 18.88 2.28 15.05
C ASN A 197 18.43 2.78 16.44
N ARG A 198 17.41 3.64 16.48
CA ARG A 198 16.91 4.21 17.74
C ARG A 198 15.99 3.27 18.51
N TYR A 199 15.18 2.46 17.83
CA TYR A 199 14.06 1.75 18.44
C TYR A 199 14.12 0.23 18.32
N MET A 200 15.07 -0.34 17.57
CA MET A 200 15.19 -1.78 17.34
C MET A 200 16.48 -2.34 17.94
N LYS A 201 16.45 -3.64 18.27
CA LYS A 201 17.56 -4.36 18.92
C LYS A 201 18.10 -5.43 17.98
N ASN A 202 19.32 -5.23 17.45
CA ASN A 202 20.00 -6.17 16.56
C ASN A 202 19.06 -6.80 15.50
N PRO A 203 18.37 -5.98 14.68
CA PRO A 203 17.35 -6.48 13.80
C PRO A 203 17.92 -7.38 12.70
N VAL A 204 17.21 -8.45 12.39
CA VAL A 204 17.46 -9.24 11.18
C VAL A 204 17.03 -8.40 9.97
N LYS A 205 17.96 -8.18 9.05
CA LYS A 205 17.72 -7.39 7.83
C LYS A 205 17.33 -8.33 6.70
N ILE A 206 16.16 -8.12 6.13
CA ILE A 206 15.59 -8.90 5.03
C ILE A 206 15.29 -7.96 3.89
N PHE A 207 16.04 -8.12 2.82
CA PHE A 207 15.90 -7.32 1.60
C PHE A 207 15.44 -8.26 0.49
N VAL A 208 14.14 -8.22 0.19
CA VAL A 208 13.61 -8.92 -0.98
C VAL A 208 13.87 -8.03 -2.18
N SER A 209 14.75 -8.49 -3.08
CA SER A 209 15.17 -7.72 -4.25
C SER A 209 13.97 -7.36 -5.12
N LYS A 210 14.04 -6.17 -5.73
CA LYS A 210 13.01 -5.64 -6.61
C LYS A 210 12.71 -6.54 -7.82
N ASP A 211 13.59 -7.47 -8.14
CA ASP A 211 13.65 -8.17 -9.41
C ASP A 211 12.89 -9.52 -9.42
N GLU A 212 12.43 -10.03 -8.27
CA GLU A 212 12.04 -11.45 -8.24
C GLU A 212 10.55 -11.74 -8.48
N ILE A 213 9.59 -10.82 -8.32
CA ILE A 213 8.19 -11.27 -8.37
C ILE A 213 7.19 -10.36 -9.12
N ALA A 214 7.33 -9.06 -9.14
CA ALA A 214 6.27 -8.19 -9.68
C ALA A 214 6.54 -7.63 -11.08
N LEU A 215 7.80 -7.52 -11.49
CA LEU A 215 8.16 -6.86 -12.74
C LEU A 215 8.17 -7.79 -13.95
N THR A 216 8.36 -9.09 -13.74
CA THR A 216 8.39 -10.10 -14.82
C THR A 216 7.02 -10.37 -15.45
N GLN A 217 5.94 -10.04 -14.76
CA GLN A 217 4.57 -10.24 -15.24
C GLN A 217 3.85 -8.95 -15.62
N MET A 218 4.54 -7.80 -15.56
CA MET A 218 3.95 -6.50 -15.84
C MET A 218 4.42 -5.95 -17.18
N LYS A 219 3.47 -5.69 -18.07
CA LYS A 219 3.74 -4.99 -19.32
C LYS A 219 3.76 -3.48 -19.06
N GLN A 220 4.85 -2.81 -19.46
CA GLN A 220 5.02 -1.39 -19.19
C GLN A 220 5.20 -0.64 -20.50
N TYR A 221 4.40 0.39 -20.67
CA TYR A 221 4.38 1.20 -21.89
C TYR A 221 4.43 2.69 -21.57
N TYR A 222 4.89 3.49 -22.51
CA TYR A 222 4.72 4.94 -22.47
C TYR A 222 4.32 5.46 -23.85
N MET A 223 3.65 6.59 -23.86
CA MET A 223 3.25 7.30 -25.07
C MET A 223 3.66 8.76 -24.95
N VAL A 224 4.42 9.26 -25.92
CA VAL A 224 4.78 10.68 -25.99
C VAL A 224 3.62 11.44 -26.62
N VAL A 225 3.13 12.45 -25.91
CA VAL A 225 1.96 13.22 -26.31
C VAL A 225 2.17 14.71 -26.11
N ASN A 226 1.55 15.56 -26.93
CA ASN A 226 1.51 16.98 -26.62
C ASN A 226 0.52 17.23 -25.45
N SER A 227 0.71 18.33 -24.73
CA SER A 227 -0.07 18.64 -23.53
C SER A 227 -1.58 18.79 -23.81
N ARG A 228 -1.97 19.17 -25.02
CA ARG A 228 -3.39 19.32 -25.45
C ARG A 228 -4.00 17.97 -25.83
N GLY A 229 -3.19 17.03 -26.31
CA GLY A 229 -3.65 15.70 -26.73
C GLY A 229 -3.65 14.63 -25.62
N LYS A 230 -3.21 14.95 -24.38
CA LYS A 230 -3.17 13.96 -23.29
C LYS A 230 -4.52 13.32 -23.00
N PHE A 231 -5.59 14.09 -23.06
CA PHE A 231 -6.92 13.57 -22.75
C PHE A 231 -7.45 12.66 -23.85
N GLU A 232 -7.24 13.03 -25.10
CA GLU A 232 -7.59 12.22 -26.28
C GLU A 232 -6.78 10.91 -26.29
N ALA A 233 -5.48 10.97 -26.00
CA ALA A 233 -4.63 9.78 -25.86
C ALA A 233 -5.14 8.85 -24.74
N LEU A 234 -5.57 9.42 -23.61
CA LEU A 234 -6.20 8.64 -22.53
C LEU A 234 -7.48 7.94 -23.05
N CYS A 235 -8.34 8.62 -23.79
CA CYS A 235 -9.56 8.03 -24.34
C CYS A 235 -9.23 6.90 -25.31
N SER A 236 -8.29 7.08 -26.26
CA SER A 236 -7.84 6.02 -27.17
C SER A 236 -7.34 4.78 -26.43
N ILE A 237 -6.53 4.97 -25.38
CA ILE A 237 -6.04 3.87 -24.56
C ILE A 237 -7.19 3.13 -23.90
N LEU A 238 -8.20 3.85 -23.39
CA LEU A 238 -9.36 3.27 -22.72
C LEU A 238 -10.23 2.47 -23.68
N ASP A 239 -10.36 2.90 -24.93
CA ASP A 239 -11.20 2.26 -25.95
C ASP A 239 -10.50 1.04 -26.59
N GLU A 240 -9.18 1.12 -26.83
CA GLU A 240 -8.42 0.09 -27.57
C GLU A 240 -8.06 -1.13 -26.72
N ASN A 241 -7.87 -0.96 -25.42
CA ASN A 241 -7.22 -1.98 -24.59
C ASN A 241 -8.17 -2.86 -23.76
N HIS A 242 -9.47 -2.89 -24.01
CA HIS A 242 -10.46 -3.69 -23.26
C HIS A 242 -10.27 -3.59 -21.74
N ILE A 243 -10.11 -2.35 -21.22
CA ILE A 243 -9.74 -2.10 -19.84
C ILE A 243 -10.85 -2.55 -18.88
N GLY A 244 -10.55 -3.52 -18.04
CA GLY A 244 -11.46 -4.01 -17.02
C GLY A 244 -11.65 -2.97 -15.91
N ARG A 245 -10.63 -2.80 -15.07
CA ARG A 245 -10.55 -1.77 -14.02
C ARG A 245 -9.20 -1.07 -14.05
N ALA A 246 -9.21 0.27 -14.02
CA ALA A 246 -7.99 1.05 -14.03
C ALA A 246 -7.94 2.13 -12.95
N ILE A 247 -6.72 2.40 -12.46
CA ILE A 247 -6.43 3.61 -11.71
C ILE A 247 -5.67 4.57 -12.63
N ILE A 248 -6.16 5.81 -12.72
CA ILE A 248 -5.56 6.88 -13.50
C ILE A 248 -4.93 7.87 -12.53
N PHE A 249 -3.61 8.03 -12.57
CA PHE A 249 -2.89 8.90 -11.65
C PHE A 249 -2.69 10.30 -12.23
N CYS A 250 -3.15 11.31 -11.47
CA CYS A 250 -2.95 12.72 -11.76
C CYS A 250 -2.13 13.39 -10.65
N LYS A 251 -1.30 14.37 -11.02
CA LYS A 251 -0.41 15.10 -10.12
C LYS A 251 -1.17 15.98 -9.10
N THR A 252 -2.31 16.56 -9.48
CA THR A 252 -3.01 17.56 -8.68
C THR A 252 -4.46 17.19 -8.40
N ARG A 253 -5.04 17.68 -7.28
CA ARG A 253 -6.46 17.51 -6.94
C ARG A 253 -7.37 18.04 -8.04
N ARG A 254 -7.07 19.24 -8.58
CA ARG A 254 -7.84 19.87 -9.66
C ARG A 254 -7.75 19.04 -10.94
N GLY A 255 -6.57 18.59 -11.32
CA GLY A 255 -6.37 17.70 -12.48
C GLY A 255 -7.19 16.41 -12.35
N THR A 256 -7.14 15.78 -11.17
CA THR A 256 -7.93 14.57 -10.86
C THR A 256 -9.43 14.79 -11.10
N SER A 257 -10.00 15.88 -10.56
CA SER A 257 -11.42 16.19 -10.77
C SER A 257 -11.71 16.48 -12.24
N THR A 258 -10.89 17.30 -12.91
CA THR A 258 -11.07 17.68 -14.32
C THR A 258 -11.03 16.45 -15.23
N VAL A 259 -10.07 15.56 -15.07
CA VAL A 259 -9.96 14.33 -15.89
C VAL A 259 -11.17 13.42 -15.65
N ALA A 260 -11.59 13.22 -14.39
CA ALA A 260 -12.74 12.41 -14.06
C ALA A 260 -14.04 12.98 -14.63
N ASP A 261 -14.23 14.31 -14.56
CA ASP A 261 -15.42 14.99 -15.12
C ASP A 261 -15.47 14.88 -16.65
N ASN A 262 -14.34 15.06 -17.33
CA ASN A 262 -14.25 14.91 -18.77
C ASN A 262 -14.51 13.47 -19.22
N LEU A 263 -13.99 12.48 -18.49
CA LEU A 263 -14.28 11.06 -18.75
C LEU A 263 -15.77 10.77 -18.60
N ARG A 264 -16.42 11.29 -17.55
CA ARG A 264 -17.88 11.11 -17.36
C ARG A 264 -18.70 11.76 -18.48
N ARG A 265 -18.31 12.96 -18.94
CA ARG A 265 -18.95 13.60 -20.08
C ARG A 265 -18.84 12.80 -21.37
N LYS A 266 -17.76 12.03 -21.52
CA LYS A 266 -17.57 11.08 -22.63
C LYS A 266 -18.26 9.72 -22.41
N GLY A 267 -18.97 9.54 -21.28
CA GLY A 267 -19.72 8.30 -20.99
C GLY A 267 -18.93 7.23 -20.21
N TYR A 268 -17.69 7.50 -19.80
CA TYR A 268 -16.91 6.55 -18.99
C TYR A 268 -17.39 6.54 -17.54
N ASN A 269 -17.41 5.35 -16.93
CA ASN A 269 -17.71 5.19 -15.51
C ASN A 269 -16.48 5.51 -14.67
N ALA A 270 -16.26 6.80 -14.40
CA ALA A 270 -15.10 7.34 -13.72
C ALA A 270 -15.46 8.14 -12.45
N GLN A 271 -14.65 8.03 -11.39
CA GLN A 271 -14.80 8.81 -10.16
C GLN A 271 -13.44 9.37 -9.74
N PRO A 272 -13.38 10.64 -9.27
CA PRO A 272 -12.16 11.21 -8.70
C PRO A 272 -11.95 10.75 -7.26
N LEU A 273 -10.67 10.67 -6.83
CA LEU A 273 -10.27 10.39 -5.46
C LEU A 273 -9.08 11.28 -5.06
N HIS A 274 -9.29 12.22 -4.16
CA HIS A 274 -8.23 13.10 -3.64
C HIS A 274 -8.54 13.62 -2.24
N ALA A 275 -7.56 14.25 -1.58
CA ALA A 275 -7.68 14.72 -0.20
C ALA A 275 -8.77 15.81 0.04
N GLY A 276 -9.37 16.37 -1.01
CA GLY A 276 -10.48 17.32 -0.90
C GLY A 276 -11.84 16.66 -0.67
N PHE A 277 -11.94 15.33 -0.72
CA PHE A 277 -13.18 14.61 -0.42
C PHE A 277 -13.35 14.36 1.08
N THR A 278 -14.61 14.40 1.53
CA THR A 278 -14.98 13.94 2.86
C THR A 278 -14.77 12.42 2.98
N GLN A 279 -14.61 11.92 4.21
CA GLN A 279 -14.39 10.49 4.41
C GLN A 279 -15.52 9.61 3.81
N PRO A 280 -16.82 9.93 3.99
CA PRO A 280 -17.89 9.15 3.34
C PRO A 280 -17.81 9.12 1.80
N GLN A 281 -17.39 10.22 1.18
CA GLN A 281 -17.20 10.27 -0.28
C GLN A 281 -16.04 9.37 -0.73
N ARG A 282 -14.94 9.36 0.04
CA ARG A 282 -13.79 8.47 -0.22
C ARG A 282 -14.18 7.01 -0.08
N ASP A 283 -14.86 6.66 1.00
CA ASP A 283 -15.32 5.28 1.28
C ASP A 283 -16.28 4.79 0.20
N PHE A 284 -17.18 5.66 -0.26
CA PHE A 284 -18.08 5.35 -1.38
C PHE A 284 -17.32 5.08 -2.68
N ALA A 285 -16.36 5.94 -3.05
CA ALA A 285 -15.57 5.76 -4.27
C ALA A 285 -14.75 4.46 -4.22
N ILE A 286 -14.08 4.21 -3.09
CA ILE A 286 -13.24 3.03 -2.87
C ILE A 286 -14.09 1.75 -2.88
N SER A 287 -15.22 1.73 -2.15
CA SER A 287 -16.10 0.56 -2.10
C SER A 287 -16.73 0.27 -3.46
N SER A 288 -17.14 1.31 -4.20
CA SER A 288 -17.71 1.16 -5.55
C SER A 288 -16.67 0.60 -6.53
N PHE A 289 -15.40 1.02 -6.40
CA PHE A 289 -14.30 0.52 -7.21
C PHE A 289 -13.92 -0.92 -6.83
N ARG A 290 -13.86 -1.23 -5.53
CA ARG A 290 -13.60 -2.58 -5.02
C ARG A 290 -14.66 -3.59 -5.49
N ASN A 291 -15.93 -3.21 -5.44
CA ASN A 291 -17.05 -4.06 -5.84
C ASN A 291 -17.29 -4.11 -7.37
N GLY A 292 -16.43 -3.48 -8.18
CA GLY A 292 -16.52 -3.49 -9.64
C GLY A 292 -17.66 -2.62 -10.24
N LYS A 293 -18.42 -1.90 -9.39
CA LYS A 293 -19.46 -0.95 -9.85
C LYS A 293 -18.83 0.26 -10.53
N LEU A 294 -17.63 0.64 -10.14
CA LEU A 294 -16.82 1.68 -10.74
C LEU A 294 -15.67 1.04 -11.52
N LYS A 295 -15.43 1.44 -12.77
CA LYS A 295 -14.37 0.92 -13.63
C LYS A 295 -13.09 1.76 -13.57
N LEU A 296 -13.21 3.09 -13.51
CA LEU A 296 -12.10 4.02 -13.58
C LEU A 296 -12.01 4.87 -12.30
N LEU A 297 -10.92 4.73 -11.57
CA LEU A 297 -10.63 5.57 -10.42
C LEU A 297 -9.54 6.58 -10.80
N VAL A 298 -9.87 7.87 -10.85
CA VAL A 298 -8.89 8.93 -11.11
C VAL A 298 -8.37 9.46 -9.78
N ALA A 299 -7.08 9.35 -9.51
CA ALA A 299 -6.58 9.59 -8.16
C ALA A 299 -5.27 10.38 -8.12
N THR A 300 -5.04 11.08 -7.01
CA THR A 300 -3.70 11.58 -6.66
C THR A 300 -2.92 10.49 -5.93
N ASP A 301 -1.59 10.56 -5.96
CA ASP A 301 -0.72 9.62 -5.25
C ASP A 301 -1.11 9.45 -3.78
N VAL A 302 -1.28 10.58 -3.07
CA VAL A 302 -1.65 10.59 -1.64
C VAL A 302 -2.96 9.86 -1.39
N ALA A 303 -3.94 10.00 -2.27
CA ALA A 303 -5.27 9.41 -2.07
C ALA A 303 -5.35 7.94 -2.48
N ALA A 304 -4.58 7.53 -3.47
CA ALA A 304 -4.52 6.13 -3.95
C ALA A 304 -3.56 5.26 -3.13
N ARG A 305 -2.71 5.89 -2.35
CA ARG A 305 -1.77 5.19 -1.49
C ARG A 305 -2.52 4.36 -0.43
N GLY A 306 -2.04 3.13 -0.16
CA GLY A 306 -2.67 2.20 0.79
C GLY A 306 -3.93 1.52 0.26
N LEU A 307 -4.41 1.83 -0.96
CA LEU A 307 -5.49 1.07 -1.58
C LEU A 307 -4.98 -0.31 -1.99
N ASP A 308 -5.49 -1.32 -1.34
CA ASP A 308 -5.33 -2.71 -1.76
C ASP A 308 -6.66 -3.16 -2.36
N ILE A 309 -6.67 -3.24 -3.67
CA ILE A 309 -7.86 -3.59 -4.44
C ILE A 309 -7.44 -4.61 -5.49
N ASP A 310 -8.02 -5.79 -5.39
CA ASP A 310 -7.78 -6.85 -6.35
C ASP A 310 -8.44 -6.59 -7.69
N GLY A 311 -7.84 -7.16 -8.76
CA GLY A 311 -8.40 -7.13 -10.10
C GLY A 311 -8.27 -5.78 -10.81
N ILE A 312 -7.32 -4.94 -10.41
CA ILE A 312 -6.88 -3.81 -11.21
C ILE A 312 -6.05 -4.36 -12.36
N THR A 313 -6.50 -4.14 -13.59
CA THR A 313 -5.83 -4.62 -14.80
C THR A 313 -4.85 -3.60 -15.35
N HIS A 314 -5.15 -2.32 -15.18
CA HIS A 314 -4.35 -1.24 -15.76
C HIS A 314 -4.04 -0.13 -14.76
N ILE A 315 -2.82 0.37 -14.83
CA ILE A 315 -2.40 1.62 -14.22
C ILE A 315 -2.08 2.62 -15.32
N ILE A 316 -2.70 3.77 -15.31
CA ILE A 316 -2.43 4.83 -16.29
C ILE A 316 -1.86 6.04 -15.56
N ASN A 317 -0.60 6.36 -15.80
CA ASN A 317 0.00 7.59 -15.33
C ASN A 317 -0.36 8.72 -16.31
N TYR A 318 -1.44 9.44 -16.05
CA TYR A 318 -1.83 10.61 -16.82
C TYR A 318 -0.80 11.74 -16.72
N ASP A 319 -0.23 11.90 -15.53
CA ASP A 319 0.93 12.76 -15.28
C ASP A 319 2.13 11.90 -14.89
N VAL A 320 3.30 12.22 -15.44
CA VAL A 320 4.55 11.55 -15.08
C VAL A 320 4.79 11.65 -13.57
N PRO A 321 5.12 10.54 -12.89
CA PRO A 321 5.45 10.59 -11.47
C PRO A 321 6.71 11.42 -11.20
N LEU A 322 6.84 11.94 -9.98
CA LEU A 322 7.96 12.79 -9.59
C LEU A 322 9.32 12.08 -9.63
N ASP A 323 9.32 10.78 -9.32
CA ASP A 323 10.51 9.94 -9.27
C ASP A 323 10.18 8.46 -9.51
N ALA A 324 11.22 7.64 -9.58
CA ALA A 324 11.07 6.20 -9.80
C ALA A 324 10.36 5.47 -8.65
N LEU A 325 10.48 5.94 -7.42
CA LEU A 325 9.82 5.33 -6.26
C LEU A 325 8.31 5.52 -6.34
N VAL A 326 7.85 6.74 -6.63
CA VAL A 326 6.43 7.02 -6.88
C VAL A 326 5.92 6.20 -8.06
N TYR A 327 6.71 6.06 -9.13
CA TYR A 327 6.38 5.20 -10.26
C TYR A 327 6.12 3.77 -9.82
N PHE A 328 7.02 3.15 -9.07
CA PHE A 328 6.86 1.79 -8.55
C PHE A 328 5.64 1.65 -7.63
N HIS A 329 5.38 2.63 -6.76
CA HIS A 329 4.20 2.63 -5.89
C HIS A 329 2.89 2.69 -6.67
N ARG A 330 2.86 3.37 -7.82
CA ARG A 330 1.69 3.41 -8.69
C ARG A 330 1.48 2.08 -9.40
N ILE A 331 2.51 1.60 -10.12
CA ILE A 331 2.37 0.37 -10.90
C ILE A 331 2.16 -0.87 -10.04
N GLY A 332 2.70 -0.92 -8.82
CA GLY A 332 2.47 -1.98 -7.84
C GLY A 332 1.01 -2.10 -7.35
N ARG A 333 0.05 -1.34 -7.92
CA ARG A 333 -1.39 -1.53 -7.70
C ARG A 333 -2.01 -2.57 -8.64
N THR A 334 -1.32 -2.98 -9.68
CA THR A 334 -1.71 -4.07 -10.60
C THR A 334 -0.71 -5.23 -10.52
N ALA A 335 -0.90 -6.28 -11.30
CA ALA A 335 -0.04 -7.48 -11.36
C ALA A 335 0.18 -8.15 -9.99
N ARG A 336 -0.87 -8.27 -9.18
CA ARG A 336 -0.80 -8.88 -7.85
C ARG A 336 -1.18 -10.36 -7.91
N MET A 337 -0.61 -11.16 -7.01
CA MET A 337 -0.91 -12.60 -6.87
C MET A 337 -0.77 -13.38 -8.18
N GLY A 338 0.32 -13.15 -8.95
CA GLY A 338 0.58 -13.90 -10.18
C GLY A 338 -0.30 -13.52 -11.38
N ARG A 339 -1.10 -12.45 -11.31
CA ARG A 339 -1.90 -11.96 -12.43
C ARG A 339 -1.11 -10.99 -13.30
N GLU A 340 -1.37 -11.00 -14.61
CA GLU A 340 -0.80 -9.99 -15.51
C GLU A 340 -1.38 -8.61 -15.24
N GLY A 341 -0.55 -7.57 -15.38
CA GLY A 341 -0.94 -6.17 -15.25
C GLY A 341 -0.29 -5.31 -16.32
N THR A 342 -0.92 -4.20 -16.68
CA THR A 342 -0.41 -3.25 -17.65
C THR A 342 -0.26 -1.87 -17.03
N ALA A 343 0.89 -1.23 -17.22
CA ALA A 343 1.14 0.15 -16.83
C ALA A 343 1.42 1.00 -18.09
N ILE A 344 0.73 2.12 -18.24
CA ILE A 344 0.88 3.04 -19.37
C ILE A 344 1.15 4.44 -18.83
N THR A 345 2.19 5.11 -19.36
CA THR A 345 2.54 6.47 -18.92
C THR A 345 2.40 7.45 -20.10
N LEU A 346 1.58 8.49 -19.93
CA LEU A 346 1.49 9.59 -20.88
C LEU A 346 2.57 10.62 -20.56
N VAL A 347 3.51 10.80 -21.49
CA VAL A 347 4.68 11.66 -21.31
C VAL A 347 4.55 12.90 -22.18
N GLY A 348 4.39 14.06 -21.55
CA GLY A 348 4.44 15.33 -22.26
C GLY A 348 5.86 15.67 -22.73
N TYR A 349 6.01 16.43 -23.81
CA TYR A 349 7.34 16.82 -24.31
C TYR A 349 8.22 17.47 -23.23
N GLY A 350 7.64 18.25 -22.31
CA GLY A 350 8.37 18.87 -21.20
C GLY A 350 8.68 17.92 -20.03
N GLU A 351 8.17 16.69 -20.06
CA GLU A 351 8.34 15.69 -19.00
C GLU A 351 9.33 14.58 -19.39
N LEU A 352 9.84 14.59 -20.63
CA LEU A 352 10.71 13.55 -21.18
C LEU A 352 11.96 13.31 -20.32
N SER A 353 12.68 14.36 -19.95
CA SER A 353 13.91 14.22 -19.15
C SER A 353 13.64 13.59 -17.76
N GLY A 354 12.53 13.97 -17.13
CA GLY A 354 12.10 13.35 -15.86
C GLY A 354 11.74 11.89 -16.03
N PHE A 355 11.07 11.55 -17.13
CA PHE A 355 10.71 10.16 -17.42
C PHE A 355 11.90 9.30 -17.81
N ASP A 356 12.89 9.84 -18.53
CA ASP A 356 14.14 9.14 -18.83
C ASP A 356 14.92 8.76 -17.56
N ASN A 357 14.94 9.63 -16.57
CA ASN A 357 15.50 9.30 -15.26
C ASN A 357 14.74 8.13 -14.58
N ILE A 358 13.42 8.10 -14.71
CA ILE A 358 12.61 6.99 -14.18
C ILE A 358 12.97 5.70 -14.94
N LYS A 359 13.04 5.72 -16.28
CA LYS A 359 13.43 4.54 -17.07
C LYS A 359 14.81 4.01 -16.68
N ALA A 360 15.78 4.90 -16.50
CA ALA A 360 17.15 4.52 -16.12
C ALA A 360 17.21 3.84 -14.73
N LEU A 361 16.40 4.31 -13.77
CA LEU A 361 16.37 3.77 -12.42
C LEU A 361 15.51 2.49 -12.27
N THR A 362 14.52 2.31 -13.14
CA THR A 362 13.63 1.15 -13.08
C THR A 362 14.26 -0.14 -13.57
N LYS A 363 15.33 -0.07 -14.40
CA LYS A 363 16.01 -1.22 -15.02
C LYS A 363 15.07 -2.22 -15.73
N THR A 364 13.84 -1.80 -16.03
CA THR A 364 12.85 -2.62 -16.73
C THR A 364 12.62 -2.07 -18.13
N LYS A 365 12.26 -2.95 -19.06
CA LYS A 365 11.90 -2.55 -20.41
C LYS A 365 10.55 -1.84 -20.38
N ILE A 366 10.52 -0.54 -20.68
CA ILE A 366 9.30 0.24 -20.88
C ILE A 366 9.22 0.53 -22.37
N GLU A 367 8.23 -0.01 -23.05
CA GLU A 367 8.10 0.08 -24.52
C GLU A 367 7.29 1.31 -24.93
N GLU A 368 7.66 1.91 -26.06
CA GLU A 368 6.93 3.04 -26.60
C GLU A 368 5.70 2.57 -27.38
N LEU A 369 4.53 3.13 -27.04
CA LEU A 369 3.33 2.99 -27.85
C LEU A 369 3.30 4.12 -28.87
N THR A 370 3.42 3.76 -30.14
CA THR A 370 3.16 4.69 -31.25
C THR A 370 1.66 4.76 -31.50
N SER A 371 1.09 5.97 -31.47
CA SER A 371 -0.31 6.16 -31.88
C SER A 371 -0.48 5.80 -33.37
N SER A 372 -1.43 4.95 -33.70
CA SER A 372 -1.79 4.65 -35.08
C SER A 372 -2.49 5.82 -35.83
N THR A 373 -2.51 7.00 -35.25
CA THR A 373 -2.99 8.23 -35.88
C THR A 373 -1.84 9.07 -36.42
N SER A 374 -1.14 8.55 -37.42
CA SER A 374 -0.35 9.37 -38.33
C SER A 374 -1.30 10.00 -39.37
N ASP A 375 -1.89 11.15 -39.03
CA ASP A 375 -2.36 12.12 -40.01
C ASP A 375 -2.86 13.37 -39.26
N MET A 376 -1.95 14.26 -38.91
CA MET A 376 -2.16 15.71 -38.74
C MET A 376 -0.84 16.41 -38.40
N ASP A 377 0.15 16.26 -39.28
CA ASP A 377 1.24 17.22 -39.41
C ASP A 377 1.29 17.67 -40.88
N SER A 378 0.44 18.63 -41.20
CA SER A 378 0.67 19.47 -42.39
C SER A 378 1.67 20.55 -41.97
N PRO A 379 2.79 20.75 -42.72
CA PRO A 379 3.72 21.79 -42.40
C PRO A 379 3.04 23.15 -42.66
N VAL A 380 3.10 24.02 -41.67
CA VAL A 380 2.75 25.44 -41.84
C VAL A 380 3.73 26.01 -42.86
N GLN A 381 3.26 26.22 -44.10
CA GLN A 381 3.95 27.00 -45.08
C GLN A 381 4.18 28.42 -44.55
N SER A 382 5.45 28.79 -44.48
CA SER A 382 5.88 30.17 -44.29
C SER A 382 5.30 31.03 -45.41
N PHE A 383 4.50 32.02 -45.05
CA PHE A 383 4.27 33.18 -45.87
C PHE A 383 5.12 34.35 -45.34
N TYR A 384 5.84 34.97 -46.27
CA TYR A 384 6.66 36.17 -46.17
C TYR A 384 5.93 37.36 -45.55
#